data_fe2bf923f918ed5267b23f89387ebc78
#
_entry.id   fe2bf923f918ed5267b23f89387ebc78
#
_cell.length_a   1.000
_cell.length_b   1.000
_cell.length_c   1.000
_cell.angle_alpha   90.00
_cell.angle_beta   90.00
_cell.angle_gamma   90.00
#
_symmetry.space_group_name_H-M   'P 1'
#
loop_
_entity.id
_entity.type
_entity.pdbx_description
1 polymer ?
#
loop_
_entity_poly.entity_id
_entity_poly.type
_entity_poly.pdbx_seq_one_letter_code
_entity_poly.pdbx_strand_id
1 'polypeptide(L)'
;MNRSNALASMDTKHVVLDVVVQMIAIAITVLFFSDRIVAEQRQSVFALFVVFLIVFILSNRVANVYNVTLFYYLDRILRKEAWSFIVASLVSALVYFCCLNQSISQVFVIAFLSISFVLMVLEILVFRNLIDRIVSRKYVPRCIYVGSKDSYNKFRYFMKKTTMLVNEIGYVSYDDYDEGLEYIGSISQLESIIRRYNIDQVYIMQKRERDIADIQQYVDLCIKMGVTCRVIVDIYRRRKSYSYNSSIGTYPVITYHTICMNSWEAIAKRVFDIVFSIIAIILTSPIMLITAIAIKIDSPGPAIFKQVRVGMNGRHFKIWKFRSMRINADEMKKELLEQNEVKDGMMFKMKDDPRITRVGKIIRKLSIDELPQFFNVLSGSMSFVGTRPPTLDEVEKYQTDQWRRISIKPGITGMWQVSGRSNIKDFDEVVRLDVEYIDNWNLWLDIKLLFKTVGVVFLHEDSY
;
A
#
# COMPACT_ATOMS: atom_id res chain seq x y z
N MET A 1 -13.56 18.32 -21.09
CA MET A 1 -13.00 17.00 -21.41
C MET A 1 -11.62 16.93 -20.74
N ASN A 2 -11.59 16.47 -19.48
CA ASN A 2 -10.33 16.39 -18.71
C ASN A 2 -9.50 15.21 -19.26
N ARG A 3 -8.53 15.52 -20.12
CA ARG A 3 -7.46 14.56 -20.41
C ARG A 3 -6.59 14.47 -19.16
N SER A 4 -6.81 13.45 -18.35
CA SER A 4 -5.89 13.11 -17.27
C SER A 4 -4.54 12.74 -17.91
N ASN A 5 -3.56 13.64 -17.77
CA ASN A 5 -2.23 13.49 -18.36
C ASN A 5 -1.37 12.42 -17.64
N ALA A 6 -1.93 11.24 -17.35
CA ALA A 6 -1.13 10.07 -16.96
C ALA A 6 -0.10 9.70 -18.05
N LEU A 7 -0.30 10.18 -19.30
CA LEU A 7 0.62 10.02 -20.43
C LEU A 7 1.77 11.06 -20.44
N ALA A 8 1.62 12.20 -19.74
CA ALA A 8 2.63 13.26 -19.77
C ALA A 8 3.94 12.93 -19.03
N SER A 9 3.91 11.93 -18.14
CA SER A 9 5.10 11.41 -17.47
C SER A 9 5.62 10.10 -18.06
N MET A 10 5.00 9.58 -19.11
CA MET A 10 5.36 8.32 -19.73
C MET A 10 6.38 8.53 -20.85
N ASP A 11 7.51 7.86 -20.76
CA ASP A 11 8.52 7.86 -21.83
C ASP A 11 8.12 6.87 -22.93
N THR A 12 7.52 7.42 -23.99
CA THR A 12 7.11 6.63 -25.15
C THR A 12 8.30 6.01 -25.91
N LYS A 13 9.49 6.58 -25.77
CA LYS A 13 10.72 6.04 -26.42
C LYS A 13 11.09 4.68 -25.84
N HIS A 14 11.02 4.53 -24.52
CA HIS A 14 11.31 3.26 -23.85
C HIS A 14 10.25 2.21 -24.17
N VAL A 15 8.98 2.60 -24.31
CA VAL A 15 7.95 1.67 -24.79
C VAL A 15 8.24 1.16 -26.20
N VAL A 16 8.64 2.07 -27.10
CA VAL A 16 9.01 1.70 -28.48
C VAL A 16 10.25 0.79 -28.46
N LEU A 17 11.22 1.10 -27.61
CA LEU A 17 12.45 0.31 -27.47
C LEU A 17 12.13 -1.12 -27.00
N ASP A 18 11.32 -1.29 -25.97
CA ASP A 18 10.86 -2.61 -25.50
C ASP A 18 10.19 -3.40 -26.63
N VAL A 19 9.30 -2.75 -27.40
CA VAL A 19 8.65 -3.39 -28.56
C VAL A 19 9.69 -3.86 -29.58
N VAL A 20 10.63 -2.99 -29.95
CA VAL A 20 11.68 -3.31 -30.93
C VAL A 20 12.56 -4.45 -30.45
N VAL A 21 12.96 -4.44 -29.19
CA VAL A 21 13.79 -5.50 -28.59
C VAL A 21 13.06 -6.84 -28.60
N GLN A 22 11.76 -6.86 -28.27
CA GLN A 22 10.97 -8.10 -28.33
C GLN A 22 10.73 -8.57 -29.77
N MET A 23 10.58 -7.66 -30.71
CA MET A 23 10.52 -8.00 -32.16
C MET A 23 11.84 -8.60 -32.65
N ILE A 24 12.98 -8.09 -32.20
CA ILE A 24 14.30 -8.67 -32.49
C ILE A 24 14.43 -10.05 -31.86
N ALA A 25 13.97 -10.24 -30.62
CA ALA A 25 13.99 -11.52 -29.92
C ALA A 25 13.26 -12.62 -30.71
N ILE A 26 12.03 -12.32 -31.15
CA ILE A 26 11.26 -13.29 -31.95
C ILE A 26 11.89 -13.54 -33.31
N ALA A 27 12.42 -12.48 -33.98
CA ALA A 27 13.09 -12.63 -35.26
C ALA A 27 14.31 -13.53 -35.15
N ILE A 28 15.15 -13.33 -34.13
CA ILE A 28 16.31 -14.20 -33.86
C ILE A 28 15.85 -15.63 -33.58
N THR A 29 14.83 -15.81 -32.75
CA THR A 29 14.31 -17.15 -32.42
C THR A 29 13.78 -17.85 -33.68
N VAL A 30 13.04 -17.18 -34.53
CA VAL A 30 12.56 -17.74 -35.81
C VAL A 30 13.71 -18.08 -36.71
N LEU A 31 14.74 -17.25 -36.82
CA LEU A 31 15.91 -17.49 -37.69
C LEU A 31 16.66 -18.76 -37.28
N PHE A 32 16.91 -18.96 -35.98
CA PHE A 32 17.73 -20.07 -35.50
C PHE A 32 16.94 -21.37 -35.24
N PHE A 33 15.62 -21.26 -35.06
CA PHE A 33 14.75 -22.37 -34.71
C PHE A 33 13.59 -22.59 -35.70
N SER A 34 13.76 -22.11 -36.97
CA SER A 34 12.74 -22.26 -38.01
C SER A 34 12.38 -23.71 -38.27
N ASP A 35 13.38 -24.64 -38.19
CA ASP A 35 13.18 -26.07 -38.39
C ASP A 35 12.26 -26.73 -37.35
N ARG A 36 11.97 -26.02 -36.26
CA ARG A 36 11.08 -26.46 -35.17
C ARG A 36 9.65 -25.93 -35.30
N ILE A 37 9.34 -25.16 -36.36
CA ILE A 37 8.02 -24.56 -36.62
C ILE A 37 7.47 -25.18 -37.91
N VAL A 38 6.37 -25.94 -37.77
CA VAL A 38 5.59 -26.40 -38.90
C VAL A 38 4.76 -25.24 -39.46
N ALA A 39 4.49 -25.22 -40.77
CA ALA A 39 3.77 -24.13 -41.43
C ALA A 39 2.40 -23.81 -40.77
N GLU A 40 1.71 -24.82 -40.31
CA GLU A 40 0.41 -24.72 -39.60
C GLU A 40 0.52 -24.03 -38.21
N GLN A 41 1.73 -24.02 -37.61
CA GLN A 41 1.96 -23.47 -36.28
C GLN A 41 2.28 -21.96 -36.29
N ARG A 42 2.51 -21.35 -37.46
CA ARG A 42 2.92 -19.94 -37.57
C ARG A 42 1.92 -18.98 -36.91
N GLN A 43 0.62 -19.23 -37.06
CA GLN A 43 -0.42 -18.41 -36.44
C GLN A 43 -0.39 -18.52 -34.91
N SER A 44 -0.18 -19.72 -34.38
CA SER A 44 -0.07 -19.97 -32.94
C SER A 44 1.19 -19.32 -32.32
N VAL A 45 2.31 -19.37 -33.02
CA VAL A 45 3.56 -18.68 -32.63
C VAL A 45 3.34 -17.17 -32.59
N PHE A 46 2.70 -16.61 -33.61
CA PHE A 46 2.39 -15.18 -33.66
C PHE A 46 1.43 -14.77 -32.52
N ALA A 47 0.38 -15.55 -32.30
CA ALA A 47 -0.55 -15.28 -31.21
C ALA A 47 0.12 -15.30 -29.82
N LEU A 48 0.99 -16.29 -29.57
CA LEU A 48 1.77 -16.40 -28.32
C LEU A 48 2.67 -15.17 -28.12
N PHE A 49 3.38 -14.75 -29.17
CA PHE A 49 4.24 -13.57 -29.14
C PHE A 49 3.45 -12.29 -28.87
N VAL A 50 2.29 -12.09 -29.53
CA VAL A 50 1.44 -10.93 -29.33
C VAL A 50 0.93 -10.86 -27.89
N VAL A 51 0.48 -12.00 -27.33
CA VAL A 51 0.03 -12.09 -25.93
C VAL A 51 1.19 -11.71 -24.99
N PHE A 52 2.38 -12.29 -25.20
CA PHE A 52 3.56 -11.98 -24.40
C PHE A 52 3.88 -10.48 -24.44
N LEU A 53 3.96 -9.90 -25.64
CA LEU A 53 4.31 -8.49 -25.83
C LEU A 53 3.30 -7.55 -25.15
N ILE A 54 2.00 -7.79 -25.32
CA ILE A 54 0.95 -6.97 -24.71
C ILE A 54 1.04 -7.05 -23.19
N VAL A 55 1.14 -8.25 -22.63
CA VAL A 55 1.20 -8.44 -21.18
C VAL A 55 2.47 -7.83 -20.60
N PHE A 56 3.62 -7.97 -21.28
CA PHE A 56 4.89 -7.37 -20.87
C PHE A 56 4.81 -5.85 -20.79
N ILE A 57 4.30 -5.19 -21.86
CA ILE A 57 4.16 -3.73 -21.89
C ILE A 57 3.16 -3.24 -20.83
N LEU A 58 2.02 -3.91 -20.68
CA LEU A 58 1.03 -3.54 -19.67
C LEU A 58 1.56 -3.69 -18.25
N SER A 59 2.30 -4.76 -17.98
CA SER A 59 2.94 -5.00 -16.67
C SER A 59 4.00 -3.94 -16.37
N ASN A 60 4.85 -3.58 -17.34
CA ASN A 60 5.83 -2.51 -17.20
C ASN A 60 5.16 -1.15 -16.94
N ARG A 61 4.03 -0.88 -17.61
CA ARG A 61 3.25 0.33 -17.36
C ARG A 61 2.67 0.37 -15.95
N VAL A 62 2.09 -0.72 -15.46
CA VAL A 62 1.56 -0.83 -14.09
C VAL A 62 2.68 -0.70 -13.06
N ALA A 63 3.85 -1.27 -13.32
CA ALA A 63 5.04 -1.15 -12.47
C ALA A 63 5.70 0.24 -12.51
N ASN A 64 5.19 1.18 -13.33
CA ASN A 64 5.76 2.51 -13.56
C ASN A 64 7.23 2.48 -14.02
N VAL A 65 7.57 1.52 -14.88
CA VAL A 65 8.93 1.42 -15.48
C VAL A 65 9.19 2.58 -16.44
N TYR A 66 8.16 3.01 -17.18
CA TYR A 66 8.23 4.09 -18.18
C TYR A 66 8.09 5.49 -17.61
N ASN A 67 8.05 5.66 -16.29
CA ASN A 67 7.83 6.97 -15.68
C ASN A 67 9.14 7.74 -15.53
N VAL A 68 9.30 8.84 -16.29
CA VAL A 68 10.50 9.69 -16.29
C VAL A 68 10.70 10.52 -15.02
N THR A 69 9.65 10.73 -14.22
CA THR A 69 9.72 11.57 -13.02
C THR A 69 10.20 10.81 -11.78
N LEU A 70 10.27 9.47 -11.85
CA LEU A 70 10.76 8.65 -10.75
C LEU A 70 12.29 8.55 -10.77
N PHE A 71 12.88 8.34 -9.59
CA PHE A 71 14.31 8.13 -9.49
C PHE A 71 14.75 6.90 -10.30
N TYR A 72 15.75 7.14 -11.15
CA TYR A 72 16.37 6.10 -11.96
C TYR A 72 17.41 5.34 -11.13
N TYR A 73 17.04 4.16 -10.64
CA TYR A 73 17.95 3.20 -10.02
C TYR A 73 17.94 1.94 -10.86
N LEU A 74 19.11 1.59 -11.41
CA LEU A 74 19.26 0.48 -12.34
C LEU A 74 18.75 -0.85 -11.76
N ASP A 75 19.11 -1.13 -10.49
CA ASP A 75 18.68 -2.33 -9.77
C ASP A 75 17.15 -2.41 -9.60
N ARG A 76 16.53 -1.26 -9.38
CA ARG A 76 15.07 -1.17 -9.24
C ARG A 76 14.35 -1.40 -10.56
N ILE A 77 14.86 -0.83 -11.65
CA ILE A 77 14.29 -1.01 -12.98
C ILE A 77 14.43 -2.47 -13.41
N LEU A 78 15.63 -3.02 -13.29
CA LEU A 78 15.89 -4.43 -13.62
C LEU A 78 14.94 -5.37 -12.87
N ARG A 79 14.74 -5.15 -11.57
CA ARG A 79 13.82 -5.96 -10.76
C ARG A 79 12.36 -5.84 -11.23
N LYS A 80 11.92 -4.63 -11.56
CA LYS A 80 10.54 -4.39 -12.05
C LYS A 80 10.31 -5.03 -13.42
N GLU A 81 11.23 -4.86 -14.34
CA GLU A 81 11.15 -5.46 -15.69
C GLU A 81 11.26 -6.99 -15.63
N ALA A 82 12.15 -7.53 -14.79
CA ALA A 82 12.22 -8.97 -14.57
C ALA A 82 10.89 -9.52 -14.02
N TRP A 83 10.24 -8.81 -13.11
CA TRP A 83 8.93 -9.18 -12.62
C TRP A 83 7.86 -9.14 -13.72
N SER A 84 7.85 -8.08 -14.54
CA SER A 84 6.94 -7.96 -15.70
C SER A 84 7.18 -9.08 -16.72
N PHE A 85 8.43 -9.45 -16.92
CA PHE A 85 8.81 -10.57 -17.77
C PHE A 85 8.28 -11.92 -17.25
N ILE A 86 8.40 -12.17 -15.95
CA ILE A 86 7.86 -13.38 -15.31
C ILE A 86 6.34 -13.43 -15.49
N VAL A 87 5.64 -12.32 -15.24
CA VAL A 87 4.17 -12.26 -15.42
C VAL A 87 3.78 -12.54 -16.87
N ALA A 88 4.47 -11.91 -17.84
CA ALA A 88 4.21 -12.13 -19.25
C ALA A 88 4.47 -13.60 -19.66
N SER A 89 5.55 -14.19 -19.15
CA SER A 89 5.90 -15.61 -19.41
C SER A 89 4.84 -16.56 -18.85
N LEU A 90 4.37 -16.31 -17.62
CA LEU A 90 3.33 -17.15 -16.99
C LEU A 90 1.98 -17.06 -17.73
N VAL A 91 1.57 -15.84 -18.12
CA VAL A 91 0.32 -15.68 -18.90
C VAL A 91 0.44 -16.33 -20.27
N SER A 92 1.60 -16.18 -20.94
CA SER A 92 1.85 -16.82 -22.23
C SER A 92 1.87 -18.35 -22.10
N ALA A 93 2.46 -18.89 -21.03
CA ALA A 93 2.43 -20.32 -20.75
C ALA A 93 0.99 -20.82 -20.52
N LEU A 94 0.18 -20.07 -19.79
CA LEU A 94 -1.24 -20.41 -19.60
C LEU A 94 -2.00 -20.46 -20.94
N VAL A 95 -1.81 -19.47 -21.81
CA VAL A 95 -2.41 -19.43 -23.14
C VAL A 95 -1.92 -20.59 -23.99
N TYR A 96 -0.62 -20.91 -23.93
CA TYR A 96 -0.05 -22.05 -24.63
C TYR A 96 -0.72 -23.38 -24.24
N PHE A 97 -0.89 -23.62 -22.94
CA PHE A 97 -1.49 -24.87 -22.44
C PHE A 97 -3.01 -24.93 -22.65
N CYS A 98 -3.72 -23.82 -22.46
CA CYS A 98 -5.19 -23.82 -22.48
C CYS A 98 -5.80 -23.60 -23.87
N CYS A 99 -5.15 -22.79 -24.73
CA CYS A 99 -5.76 -22.33 -25.98
C CYS A 99 -5.10 -22.87 -27.24
N LEU A 100 -3.80 -23.19 -27.21
CA LEU A 100 -3.01 -23.54 -28.38
C LEU A 100 -2.75 -25.05 -28.51
N ASN A 101 -3.39 -25.90 -27.71
CA ASN A 101 -3.27 -27.36 -27.73
C ASN A 101 -1.82 -27.89 -27.84
N GLN A 102 -0.87 -27.17 -27.24
CA GLN A 102 0.56 -27.51 -27.22
C GLN A 102 1.14 -27.76 -28.64
N SER A 103 0.60 -27.11 -29.65
CA SER A 103 1.01 -27.28 -31.04
C SER A 103 2.43 -26.75 -31.33
N ILE A 104 2.96 -25.84 -30.50
CA ILE A 104 4.27 -25.21 -30.68
C ILE A 104 5.35 -26.03 -29.97
N SER A 105 6.52 -26.16 -30.57
CA SER A 105 7.68 -26.82 -29.94
C SER A 105 8.08 -26.14 -28.62
N GLN A 106 8.18 -26.92 -27.53
CA GLN A 106 8.63 -26.42 -26.22
C GLN A 106 10.03 -25.80 -26.31
N VAL A 107 10.93 -26.38 -27.13
CA VAL A 107 12.28 -25.86 -27.35
C VAL A 107 12.22 -24.46 -27.94
N PHE A 108 11.31 -24.20 -28.88
CA PHE A 108 11.11 -22.88 -29.47
C PHE A 108 10.66 -21.85 -28.41
N VAL A 109 9.70 -22.20 -27.57
CA VAL A 109 9.18 -21.31 -26.50
C VAL A 109 10.29 -20.98 -25.50
N ILE A 110 11.06 -21.99 -25.06
CA ILE A 110 12.17 -21.79 -24.12
C ILE A 110 13.26 -20.92 -24.75
N ALA A 111 13.61 -21.17 -26.01
CA ALA A 111 14.58 -20.35 -26.73
C ALA A 111 14.13 -18.89 -26.85
N PHE A 112 12.87 -18.66 -27.22
CA PHE A 112 12.28 -17.31 -27.27
C PHE A 112 12.37 -16.60 -25.92
N LEU A 113 11.93 -17.22 -24.84
CA LEU A 113 11.98 -16.61 -23.51
C LEU A 113 13.41 -16.33 -23.06
N SER A 114 14.36 -17.24 -23.34
CA SER A 114 15.76 -17.05 -22.98
C SER A 114 16.41 -15.89 -23.75
N ILE A 115 16.22 -15.84 -25.07
CA ILE A 115 16.74 -14.77 -25.93
C ILE A 115 16.11 -13.42 -25.54
N SER A 116 14.79 -13.41 -25.35
CA SER A 116 14.03 -12.23 -24.93
C SER A 116 14.53 -11.69 -23.59
N PHE A 117 14.78 -12.53 -22.59
CA PHE A 117 15.33 -12.14 -21.32
C PHE A 117 16.73 -11.54 -21.42
N VAL A 118 17.63 -12.18 -22.18
CA VAL A 118 18.98 -11.66 -22.39
C VAL A 118 18.96 -10.31 -23.09
N LEU A 119 18.14 -10.16 -24.13
CA LEU A 119 18.03 -8.89 -24.86
C LEU A 119 17.39 -7.78 -23.97
N MET A 120 16.42 -8.11 -23.15
CA MET A 120 15.85 -7.18 -22.16
C MET A 120 16.93 -6.68 -21.17
N VAL A 121 17.76 -7.56 -20.64
CA VAL A 121 18.86 -7.17 -19.74
C VAL A 121 19.87 -6.29 -20.46
N LEU A 122 20.26 -6.64 -21.69
CA LEU A 122 21.16 -5.82 -22.51
C LEU A 122 20.56 -4.46 -22.84
N GLU A 123 19.25 -4.40 -23.08
CA GLU A 123 18.54 -3.14 -23.29
C GLU A 123 18.71 -2.21 -22.10
N ILE A 124 18.38 -2.68 -20.90
CA ILE A 124 18.45 -1.87 -19.68
C ILE A 124 19.88 -1.37 -19.42
N LEU A 125 20.87 -2.24 -19.60
CA LEU A 125 22.26 -1.94 -19.27
C LEU A 125 22.93 -1.00 -20.29
N VAL A 126 22.63 -1.16 -21.57
CA VAL A 126 23.38 -0.51 -22.66
C VAL A 126 22.50 0.42 -23.48
N PHE A 127 21.43 -0.10 -24.08
CA PHE A 127 20.68 0.64 -25.11
C PHE A 127 19.87 1.78 -24.53
N ARG A 128 19.31 1.65 -23.32
CA ARG A 128 18.53 2.69 -22.67
C ARG A 128 19.33 3.98 -22.48
N ASN A 129 20.54 3.84 -21.91
CA ASN A 129 21.45 4.97 -21.73
C ASN A 129 21.97 5.56 -23.06
N LEU A 130 22.15 4.72 -24.07
CA LEU A 130 22.63 5.15 -25.39
C LEU A 130 21.54 5.95 -26.12
N ILE A 131 20.30 5.47 -26.12
CA ILE A 131 19.17 6.14 -26.77
C ILE A 131 18.89 7.47 -26.09
N ASP A 132 18.90 7.54 -24.77
CA ASP A 132 18.75 8.79 -24.05
C ASP A 132 19.81 9.81 -24.46
N ARG A 133 21.05 9.39 -24.67
CA ARG A 133 22.13 10.28 -25.18
C ARG A 133 21.94 10.71 -26.64
N ILE A 134 21.45 9.85 -27.49
CA ILE A 134 21.29 10.12 -28.93
C ILE A 134 20.06 10.98 -29.21
N VAL A 135 18.92 10.59 -28.64
CA VAL A 135 17.64 11.27 -28.91
C VAL A 135 17.58 12.62 -28.21
N SER A 136 18.20 12.73 -27.02
CA SER A 136 18.21 13.97 -26.24
C SER A 136 19.06 15.09 -26.82
N ARG A 137 19.90 14.83 -27.83
CA ARG A 137 20.74 15.86 -28.46
C ARG A 137 19.94 16.85 -29.30
N LYS A 138 18.68 16.54 -29.71
CA LYS A 138 17.91 17.41 -30.62
C LYS A 138 17.19 18.56 -29.94
N TYR A 139 16.68 18.41 -28.74
CA TYR A 139 15.98 19.47 -28.01
C TYR A 139 15.95 19.18 -26.50
N VAL A 140 16.67 19.98 -25.73
CA VAL A 140 16.64 19.95 -24.27
C VAL A 140 15.93 21.20 -23.80
N PRO A 141 14.75 21.09 -23.13
CA PRO A 141 14.01 22.26 -22.68
C PRO A 141 14.81 23.04 -21.62
N ARG A 142 14.85 24.36 -21.79
CA ARG A 142 15.45 25.29 -20.82
C ARG A 142 14.50 25.50 -19.67
N CYS A 143 15.01 25.30 -18.46
CA CYS A 143 14.19 25.47 -17.27
C CYS A 143 14.80 26.44 -16.26
N ILE A 144 13.93 27.07 -15.51
CA ILE A 144 14.26 27.86 -14.33
C ILE A 144 13.46 27.33 -13.14
N TYR A 145 14.02 27.54 -11.97
CA TYR A 145 13.40 27.19 -10.70
C TYR A 145 13.05 28.49 -9.92
N VAL A 146 11.86 28.53 -9.36
CA VAL A 146 11.41 29.63 -8.50
C VAL A 146 11.37 29.14 -7.07
N GLY A 147 12.20 29.73 -6.21
CA GLY A 147 12.32 29.34 -4.79
C GLY A 147 13.60 29.86 -4.16
N SER A 148 13.89 29.41 -2.94
CA SER A 148 15.14 29.71 -2.24
C SER A 148 16.31 28.90 -2.80
N LYS A 149 17.54 29.37 -2.58
CA LYS A 149 18.80 28.69 -2.94
C LYS A 149 18.87 27.25 -2.42
N ASP A 150 18.47 27.03 -1.16
CA ASP A 150 18.48 25.69 -0.56
C ASP A 150 17.49 24.75 -1.24
N SER A 151 16.29 25.25 -1.55
CA SER A 151 15.28 24.50 -2.28
C SER A 151 15.74 24.18 -3.70
N TYR A 152 16.42 25.12 -4.37
CA TYR A 152 17.00 24.92 -5.70
C TYR A 152 18.08 23.84 -5.68
N ASN A 153 19.01 23.86 -4.74
CA ASN A 153 20.06 22.85 -4.61
C ASN A 153 19.47 21.46 -4.37
N LYS A 154 18.46 21.36 -3.52
CA LYS A 154 17.73 20.12 -3.24
C LYS A 154 16.99 19.62 -4.48
N PHE A 155 16.31 20.50 -5.21
CA PHE A 155 15.62 20.18 -6.45
C PHE A 155 16.61 19.66 -7.51
N ARG A 156 17.71 20.35 -7.71
CA ARG A 156 18.79 19.96 -8.65
C ARG A 156 19.38 18.60 -8.32
N TYR A 157 19.59 18.31 -7.03
CA TYR A 157 20.03 16.99 -6.59
C TYR A 157 19.03 15.89 -6.97
N PHE A 158 17.73 16.13 -6.82
CA PHE A 158 16.71 15.17 -7.19
C PHE A 158 16.57 15.05 -8.72
N MET A 159 16.62 16.16 -9.45
CA MET A 159 16.53 16.16 -10.91
C MET A 159 17.65 15.32 -11.54
N LYS A 160 18.87 15.43 -11.05
CA LYS A 160 20.02 14.61 -11.52
C LYS A 160 19.83 13.10 -11.30
N LYS A 161 18.91 12.69 -10.44
CA LYS A 161 18.57 11.28 -10.19
C LYS A 161 17.38 10.78 -11.01
N THR A 162 16.76 11.63 -11.80
CA THR A 162 15.68 11.27 -12.72
C THR A 162 16.23 11.16 -14.15
N THR A 163 15.45 10.57 -15.06
CA THR A 163 15.77 10.56 -16.50
C THR A 163 15.30 11.81 -17.23
N MET A 164 14.80 12.80 -16.48
CA MET A 164 14.36 14.07 -17.06
C MET A 164 15.57 14.87 -17.52
N LEU A 165 15.62 15.12 -18.83
CA LEU A 165 16.66 15.95 -19.44
C LEU A 165 16.13 17.38 -19.54
N VAL A 166 16.74 18.28 -18.79
CA VAL A 166 16.46 19.71 -18.77
C VAL A 166 17.77 20.50 -18.74
N ASN A 167 17.78 21.63 -19.40
CA ASN A 167 18.90 22.59 -19.31
C ASN A 167 18.55 23.61 -18.23
N GLU A 168 19.16 23.47 -17.07
CA GLU A 168 18.96 24.37 -15.92
C GLU A 168 19.69 25.69 -16.17
N ILE A 169 18.95 26.79 -16.29
CA ILE A 169 19.54 28.13 -16.46
C ILE A 169 19.92 28.76 -15.13
N GLY A 170 19.10 28.52 -14.09
CA GLY A 170 19.31 29.03 -12.75
C GLY A 170 18.03 29.12 -11.96
N TYR A 171 18.06 29.89 -10.86
CA TYR A 171 16.88 30.07 -10.03
C TYR A 171 16.49 31.53 -9.84
N VAL A 172 15.22 31.72 -9.61
CA VAL A 172 14.56 33.00 -9.34
C VAL A 172 14.11 32.98 -7.89
N SER A 173 14.49 34.02 -7.11
CA SER A 173 14.07 34.11 -5.70
C SER A 173 12.69 34.77 -5.58
N TYR A 174 11.98 34.42 -4.50
CA TYR A 174 10.81 35.16 -4.05
C TYR A 174 11.13 36.53 -3.50
N ASP A 175 12.33 36.68 -2.97
CA ASP A 175 12.86 37.91 -2.39
C ASP A 175 13.64 38.68 -3.48
N ASP A 176 13.77 39.99 -3.34
CA ASP A 176 14.34 40.85 -4.41
C ASP A 176 15.86 40.68 -4.59
N TYR A 177 16.53 39.99 -3.67
CA TYR A 177 17.96 39.75 -3.73
C TYR A 177 18.36 38.39 -3.16
N ASP A 178 19.29 37.68 -3.80
CA ASP A 178 19.94 36.48 -3.30
C ASP A 178 21.42 36.44 -3.78
N GLU A 179 22.33 35.97 -2.93
CA GLU A 179 23.80 35.95 -3.21
C GLU A 179 24.27 34.67 -3.92
N GLY A 180 23.36 33.89 -4.51
CA GLY A 180 23.71 32.65 -5.21
C GLY A 180 24.35 32.89 -6.58
N LEU A 181 25.42 32.14 -6.92
CA LEU A 181 26.06 32.20 -8.25
C LEU A 181 25.12 31.90 -9.43
N GLU A 182 24.05 31.14 -9.17
CA GLU A 182 23.06 30.72 -10.18
C GLU A 182 21.75 31.54 -10.05
N TYR A 183 21.77 32.60 -9.26
CA TYR A 183 20.66 33.55 -9.14
C TYR A 183 20.52 34.40 -10.40
N ILE A 184 19.34 34.43 -10.96
CA ILE A 184 19.08 35.15 -12.23
C ILE A 184 18.08 36.31 -12.10
N GLY A 185 17.46 36.47 -10.94
CA GLY A 185 16.55 37.58 -10.66
C GLY A 185 15.44 37.24 -9.67
N SER A 186 14.58 38.24 -9.42
CA SER A 186 13.41 38.12 -8.55
C SER A 186 12.19 37.62 -9.31
N ILE A 187 11.23 37.04 -8.61
CA ILE A 187 9.95 36.56 -9.19
C ILE A 187 9.14 37.71 -9.82
N SER A 188 9.28 38.93 -9.33
CA SER A 188 8.67 40.12 -9.93
C SER A 188 9.13 40.37 -11.38
N GLN A 189 10.32 39.90 -11.73
CA GLN A 189 10.93 39.97 -13.04
C GLN A 189 10.72 38.72 -13.90
N LEU A 190 9.86 37.80 -13.48
CA LEU A 190 9.69 36.50 -14.14
C LEU A 190 9.40 36.59 -15.62
N GLU A 191 8.54 37.52 -16.07
CA GLU A 191 8.24 37.74 -17.49
C GLU A 191 9.47 38.10 -18.30
N SER A 192 10.26 39.05 -17.82
CA SER A 192 11.49 39.50 -18.50
C SER A 192 12.54 38.39 -18.55
N ILE A 193 12.64 37.59 -17.51
CA ILE A 193 13.55 36.45 -17.42
C ILE A 193 13.15 35.36 -18.43
N ILE A 194 11.87 35.02 -18.52
CA ILE A 194 11.36 34.05 -19.49
C ILE A 194 11.73 34.47 -20.90
N ARG A 195 11.51 35.76 -21.26
CA ARG A 195 11.84 36.30 -22.57
C ARG A 195 13.34 36.32 -22.86
N ARG A 196 14.13 36.76 -21.86
CA ARG A 196 15.59 36.94 -22.00
C ARG A 196 16.33 35.61 -22.20
N TYR A 197 15.93 34.56 -21.49
CA TYR A 197 16.61 33.28 -21.51
C TYR A 197 15.92 32.21 -22.36
N ASN A 198 14.80 32.56 -23.04
CA ASN A 198 13.97 31.66 -23.86
C ASN A 198 13.62 30.39 -23.04
N ILE A 199 12.91 30.57 -21.95
CA ILE A 199 12.55 29.52 -21.02
C ILE A 199 11.37 28.70 -21.53
N ASP A 200 11.47 27.39 -21.51
CA ASP A 200 10.42 26.44 -21.92
C ASP A 200 9.60 25.95 -20.72
N GLN A 201 10.24 25.85 -19.53
CA GLN A 201 9.63 25.29 -18.33
C GLN A 201 10.00 26.09 -17.07
N VAL A 202 9.01 26.35 -16.23
CA VAL A 202 9.17 27.00 -14.92
C VAL A 202 8.73 26.03 -13.82
N TYR A 203 9.59 25.81 -12.84
CA TYR A 203 9.30 25.02 -11.65
C TYR A 203 9.13 25.93 -10.46
N ILE A 204 7.93 26.05 -9.90
CA ILE A 204 7.61 26.93 -8.77
C ILE A 204 7.50 26.10 -7.51
N MET A 205 8.35 26.38 -6.50
CA MET A 205 8.25 25.82 -5.17
C MET A 205 7.26 26.63 -4.34
N GLN A 206 6.22 25.99 -3.82
CA GLN A 206 5.31 26.65 -2.90
C GLN A 206 6.04 26.94 -1.57
N LYS A 207 6.19 28.23 -1.20
CA LYS A 207 6.73 28.63 0.09
C LYS A 207 5.63 28.49 1.14
N ARG A 208 5.95 27.90 2.32
CA ARG A 208 4.98 27.61 3.40
C ARG A 208 4.23 28.82 3.93
N GLU A 209 4.78 29.98 3.78
CA GLU A 209 4.28 31.25 4.35
C GLU A 209 3.46 32.09 3.36
N ARG A 210 3.34 31.65 2.10
CA ARG A 210 2.59 32.41 1.07
C ARG A 210 1.32 31.67 0.67
N ASP A 211 0.26 32.44 0.49
CA ASP A 211 -1.03 31.95 0.02
C ASP A 211 -0.92 31.35 -1.39
N ILE A 212 -1.77 30.33 -1.66
CA ILE A 212 -1.90 29.72 -3.00
C ILE A 212 -2.28 30.77 -4.04
N ALA A 213 -3.02 31.81 -3.65
CA ALA A 213 -3.39 32.94 -4.50
C ALA A 213 -2.18 33.68 -5.09
N ASP A 214 -1.09 33.83 -4.31
CA ASP A 214 0.14 34.50 -4.76
C ASP A 214 0.87 33.69 -5.85
N ILE A 215 0.73 32.36 -5.86
CA ILE A 215 1.36 31.51 -6.85
C ILE A 215 0.54 31.49 -8.14
N GLN A 216 -0.78 31.60 -8.06
CA GLN A 216 -1.69 31.51 -9.19
C GLN A 216 -1.39 32.58 -10.26
N GLN A 217 -1.06 33.81 -9.87
CA GLN A 217 -0.71 34.86 -10.81
C GLN A 217 0.51 34.50 -11.69
N TYR A 218 1.50 33.80 -11.13
CA TYR A 218 2.70 33.36 -11.88
C TYR A 218 2.41 32.15 -12.76
N VAL A 219 1.52 31.26 -12.31
CA VAL A 219 1.01 30.17 -13.14
C VAL A 219 0.27 30.72 -14.36
N ASP A 220 -0.61 31.70 -14.15
CA ASP A 220 -1.36 32.35 -15.20
C ASP A 220 -0.44 33.12 -16.17
N LEU A 221 0.60 33.76 -15.67
CA LEU A 221 1.64 34.39 -16.47
C LEU A 221 2.32 33.37 -17.40
N CYS A 222 2.79 32.24 -16.83
CA CYS A 222 3.41 31.18 -17.62
C CYS A 222 2.46 30.62 -18.69
N ILE A 223 1.18 30.42 -18.36
CA ILE A 223 0.16 29.94 -19.30
C ILE A 223 -0.03 30.95 -20.44
N LYS A 224 -0.15 32.26 -20.13
CA LYS A 224 -0.27 33.31 -21.11
C LYS A 224 0.93 33.40 -22.04
N MET A 225 2.12 33.11 -21.54
CA MET A 225 3.36 33.10 -22.33
C MET A 225 3.61 31.77 -23.06
N GLY A 226 2.75 30.76 -22.91
CA GLY A 226 2.91 29.43 -23.52
C GLY A 226 4.03 28.61 -22.90
N VAL A 227 4.48 28.93 -21.68
CA VAL A 227 5.53 28.23 -20.95
C VAL A 227 4.93 27.19 -20.01
N THR A 228 5.51 25.99 -19.99
CA THR A 228 5.05 24.93 -19.10
C THR A 228 5.36 25.27 -17.64
N CYS A 229 4.34 25.43 -16.81
CA CYS A 229 4.50 25.68 -15.39
C CYS A 229 4.27 24.39 -14.57
N ARG A 230 5.15 24.11 -13.61
CA ARG A 230 5.05 22.98 -12.67
C ARG A 230 5.16 23.48 -11.25
N VAL A 231 4.08 23.37 -10.49
CA VAL A 231 4.07 23.76 -9.08
C VAL A 231 4.51 22.57 -8.23
N ILE A 232 5.55 22.77 -7.42
CA ILE A 232 6.08 21.79 -6.48
C ILE A 232 5.50 22.09 -5.11
N VAL A 233 4.76 21.13 -4.57
CA VAL A 233 4.16 21.22 -3.24
C VAL A 233 5.07 20.49 -2.26
N ASP A 234 5.81 21.24 -1.42
CA ASP A 234 6.69 20.68 -0.38
C ASP A 234 5.91 20.51 0.93
N ILE A 235 5.20 19.39 1.05
CA ILE A 235 4.54 19.01 2.28
C ILE A 235 5.41 18.00 3.01
N TYR A 236 5.98 18.43 4.14
CA TYR A 236 6.85 17.58 4.96
C TYR A 236 6.07 16.45 5.63
N ARG A 237 6.47 15.20 5.36
CA ARG A 237 5.90 14.01 5.99
C ARG A 237 6.68 13.64 7.25
N ARG A 238 6.09 13.83 8.41
CA ARG A 238 6.69 13.40 9.69
C ARG A 238 6.53 11.92 10.00
N ARG A 239 5.55 11.21 9.39
CA ARG A 239 5.23 9.79 9.65
C ARG A 239 5.10 9.02 8.35
N LYS A 240 5.22 7.68 8.41
CA LYS A 240 4.92 6.78 7.28
C LYS A 240 3.44 6.94 6.89
N SER A 241 3.18 7.66 5.83
CA SER A 241 1.85 7.80 5.24
C SER A 241 1.96 7.60 3.74
N TYR A 242 0.99 6.90 3.16
CA TYR A 242 0.87 6.79 1.71
C TYR A 242 0.14 8.02 1.20
N SER A 243 0.67 8.65 0.17
CA SER A 243 -0.04 9.71 -0.51
C SER A 243 -0.12 9.41 -2.00
N TYR A 244 -1.22 9.75 -2.59
CA TYR A 244 -1.39 9.74 -4.04
C TYR A 244 -2.06 11.02 -4.49
N ASN A 245 -1.78 11.38 -5.75
CA ASN A 245 -2.37 12.54 -6.38
C ASN A 245 -3.61 12.09 -7.15
N SER A 246 -4.70 12.78 -6.95
CA SER A 246 -5.98 12.56 -7.61
C SER A 246 -6.60 13.89 -8.03
N SER A 247 -7.79 13.87 -8.62
CA SER A 247 -8.57 15.08 -8.89
C SER A 247 -10.01 14.86 -8.45
N ILE A 248 -10.60 15.89 -7.85
CA ILE A 248 -12.04 15.96 -7.58
C ILE A 248 -12.59 17.05 -8.50
N GLY A 249 -13.24 16.64 -9.58
CA GLY A 249 -13.62 17.58 -10.64
C GLY A 249 -12.38 18.22 -11.27
N THR A 250 -12.26 19.52 -11.16
CA THR A 250 -11.11 20.31 -11.66
C THR A 250 -10.02 20.54 -10.62
N TYR A 251 -10.24 20.19 -9.36
CA TYR A 251 -9.30 20.45 -8.29
C TYR A 251 -8.28 19.32 -8.15
N PRO A 252 -6.96 19.59 -8.19
CA PRO A 252 -5.94 18.62 -7.84
C PRO A 252 -6.00 18.35 -6.33
N VAL A 253 -5.96 17.07 -5.95
CA VAL A 253 -6.05 16.63 -4.55
C VAL A 253 -4.89 15.71 -4.23
N ILE A 254 -4.19 16.00 -3.14
CA ILE A 254 -3.19 15.10 -2.55
C ILE A 254 -3.85 14.40 -1.37
N THR A 255 -4.10 13.11 -1.50
CA THR A 255 -4.69 12.31 -0.44
C THR A 255 -3.60 11.64 0.39
N TYR A 256 -3.66 11.84 1.71
CA TYR A 256 -2.79 11.16 2.68
C TYR A 256 -3.56 10.03 3.34
N HIS A 257 -3.17 8.79 3.05
CA HIS A 257 -3.73 7.63 3.72
C HIS A 257 -2.94 7.28 4.99
N THR A 258 -3.67 7.00 6.05
CA THR A 258 -3.13 6.51 7.33
C THR A 258 -2.96 4.99 7.34
N ILE A 259 -3.60 4.28 6.41
CA ILE A 259 -3.61 2.82 6.31
C ILE A 259 -2.89 2.41 5.03
N CYS A 260 -2.00 1.42 5.15
CA CYS A 260 -1.18 0.90 4.05
C CYS A 260 -1.93 -0.01 3.07
N MET A 261 -3.25 -0.06 3.10
CA MET A 261 -4.08 -1.00 2.35
C MET A 261 -4.71 -0.31 1.14
N ASN A 262 -4.47 -0.83 -0.05
CA ASN A 262 -5.17 -0.38 -1.26
C ASN A 262 -6.54 -1.08 -1.40
N SER A 263 -7.36 -0.63 -2.37
CA SER A 263 -8.73 -1.15 -2.55
C SER A 263 -8.78 -2.66 -2.84
N TRP A 264 -7.85 -3.18 -3.62
CA TRP A 264 -7.77 -4.62 -3.94
C TRP A 264 -7.37 -5.45 -2.72
N GLU A 265 -6.42 -4.97 -1.94
CA GLU A 265 -6.00 -5.59 -0.68
C GLU A 265 -7.13 -5.60 0.35
N ALA A 266 -7.93 -4.54 0.42
CA ALA A 266 -9.11 -4.48 1.29
C ALA A 266 -10.17 -5.51 0.86
N ILE A 267 -10.38 -5.70 -0.45
CA ILE A 267 -11.28 -6.74 -0.98
C ILE A 267 -10.72 -8.12 -0.67
N ALA A 268 -9.45 -8.38 -0.94
CA ALA A 268 -8.80 -9.66 -0.67
C ALA A 268 -8.89 -10.03 0.82
N LYS A 269 -8.60 -9.07 1.72
CA LYS A 269 -8.77 -9.26 3.17
C LYS A 269 -10.23 -9.58 3.52
N ARG A 270 -11.19 -8.90 2.92
CA ARG A 270 -12.61 -9.16 3.20
C ARG A 270 -13.06 -10.55 2.74
N VAL A 271 -12.64 -10.98 1.55
CA VAL A 271 -12.90 -12.34 1.04
C VAL A 271 -12.28 -13.38 1.97
N PHE A 272 -11.03 -13.17 2.38
CA PHE A 272 -10.35 -14.00 3.37
C PHE A 272 -11.15 -14.09 4.68
N ASP A 273 -11.55 -12.96 5.27
CA ASP A 273 -12.35 -12.91 6.49
C ASP A 273 -13.67 -13.71 6.36
N ILE A 274 -14.38 -13.59 5.23
CA ILE A 274 -15.65 -14.30 5.00
C ILE A 274 -15.42 -15.82 4.91
N VAL A 275 -14.48 -16.24 4.06
CA VAL A 275 -14.23 -17.67 3.82
C VAL A 275 -13.79 -18.36 5.10
N PHE A 276 -12.81 -17.76 5.80
CA PHE A 276 -12.31 -18.34 7.06
C PHE A 276 -13.36 -18.30 8.17
N SER A 277 -14.25 -17.28 8.22
CA SER A 277 -15.34 -17.25 9.20
C SER A 277 -16.33 -18.39 8.99
N ILE A 278 -16.71 -18.65 7.74
CA ILE A 278 -17.64 -19.75 7.43
C ILE A 278 -17.01 -21.09 7.84
N ILE A 279 -15.78 -21.32 7.47
CA ILE A 279 -15.05 -22.53 7.85
C ILE A 279 -14.96 -22.67 9.38
N ALA A 280 -14.56 -21.60 10.06
CA ALA A 280 -14.44 -21.60 11.52
C ALA A 280 -15.78 -21.86 12.22
N ILE A 281 -16.87 -21.24 11.77
CA ILE A 281 -18.22 -21.45 12.31
C ILE A 281 -18.64 -22.91 12.13
N ILE A 282 -18.45 -23.49 10.94
CA ILE A 282 -18.82 -24.89 10.68
C ILE A 282 -18.02 -25.85 11.60
N LEU A 283 -16.70 -25.68 11.66
CA LEU A 283 -15.83 -26.54 12.45
C LEU A 283 -16.08 -26.41 13.95
N THR A 284 -16.37 -25.21 14.45
CA THR A 284 -16.57 -24.96 15.89
C THR A 284 -18.03 -25.05 16.33
N SER A 285 -18.98 -25.21 15.41
CA SER A 285 -20.43 -25.28 15.73
C SER A 285 -20.80 -26.36 16.78
N PRO A 286 -20.22 -27.61 16.78
CA PRO A 286 -20.53 -28.57 17.82
C PRO A 286 -20.06 -28.10 19.20
N ILE A 287 -18.86 -27.51 19.27
CA ILE A 287 -18.28 -26.96 20.51
C ILE A 287 -19.14 -25.79 21.00
N MET A 288 -19.56 -24.91 20.09
CA MET A 288 -20.43 -23.77 20.43
C MET A 288 -21.77 -24.24 21.00
N LEU A 289 -22.37 -25.30 20.43
CA LEU A 289 -23.64 -25.85 20.89
C LEU A 289 -23.49 -26.42 22.31
N ILE A 290 -22.47 -27.26 22.53
CA ILE A 290 -22.20 -27.86 23.85
C ILE A 290 -21.94 -26.77 24.90
N THR A 291 -21.16 -25.76 24.53
CA THR A 291 -20.86 -24.61 25.42
C THR A 291 -22.11 -23.82 25.76
N ALA A 292 -23.00 -23.56 24.80
CA ALA A 292 -24.26 -22.86 25.03
C ALA A 292 -25.17 -23.64 26.02
N ILE A 293 -25.24 -24.93 25.90
CA ILE A 293 -25.99 -25.81 26.80
C ILE A 293 -25.35 -25.79 28.22
N ALA A 294 -24.03 -25.96 28.32
CA ALA A 294 -23.31 -25.94 29.60
C ALA A 294 -23.51 -24.63 30.35
N ILE A 295 -23.46 -23.47 29.67
CA ILE A 295 -23.70 -22.15 30.26
C ILE A 295 -25.15 -22.02 30.78
N LYS A 296 -26.12 -22.57 30.06
CA LYS A 296 -27.53 -22.56 30.49
C LYS A 296 -27.80 -23.40 31.73
N ILE A 297 -27.04 -24.49 31.90
CA ILE A 297 -27.12 -25.36 33.09
C ILE A 297 -26.41 -24.71 34.28
N ASP A 298 -25.23 -24.09 34.08
CA ASP A 298 -24.41 -23.50 35.12
C ASP A 298 -25.03 -22.25 35.78
N SER A 299 -25.72 -21.43 34.95
CA SER A 299 -26.32 -20.16 35.45
C SER A 299 -27.54 -19.72 34.67
N PRO A 300 -28.54 -19.08 35.29
CA PRO A 300 -29.75 -18.56 34.61
C PRO A 300 -29.36 -17.41 33.69
N GLY A 301 -30.08 -17.27 32.53
CA GLY A 301 -29.94 -16.16 31.59
C GLY A 301 -29.43 -16.58 30.19
N PRO A 302 -29.14 -15.61 29.29
CA PRO A 302 -28.74 -15.88 27.92
C PRO A 302 -27.33 -16.48 27.85
N ALA A 303 -27.09 -17.45 26.92
CA ALA A 303 -25.77 -18.04 26.71
C ALA A 303 -24.79 -17.08 26.04
N ILE A 304 -25.30 -16.17 25.19
CA ILE A 304 -24.51 -15.14 24.47
C ILE A 304 -24.59 -13.82 25.23
N PHE A 305 -23.44 -13.28 25.56
CA PHE A 305 -23.26 -11.91 26.08
C PHE A 305 -22.91 -10.98 24.93
N LYS A 306 -23.52 -9.80 24.89
CA LYS A 306 -23.29 -8.75 23.89
C LYS A 306 -22.86 -7.48 24.60
N GLN A 307 -21.68 -6.95 24.25
CA GLN A 307 -21.16 -5.71 24.79
C GLN A 307 -20.87 -4.72 23.67
N VAL A 308 -21.17 -3.45 23.92
CA VAL A 308 -20.81 -2.38 22.99
C VAL A 308 -19.30 -2.16 23.05
N ARG A 309 -18.67 -2.12 21.90
CA ARG A 309 -17.25 -1.86 21.70
C ARG A 309 -17.04 -0.82 20.60
N VAL A 310 -15.86 -0.20 20.61
CA VAL A 310 -15.47 0.74 19.56
C VAL A 310 -14.76 -0.01 18.45
N GLY A 311 -15.24 0.18 17.24
CA GLY A 311 -14.71 -0.37 15.99
C GLY A 311 -13.99 0.68 15.16
N MET A 312 -13.87 0.40 13.85
CA MET A 312 -13.13 1.24 12.91
C MET A 312 -13.65 2.70 12.90
N ASN A 313 -12.72 3.65 13.04
CA ASN A 313 -12.97 5.08 13.06
C ASN A 313 -14.01 5.52 14.13
N GLY A 314 -13.98 4.89 15.30
CA GLY A 314 -14.84 5.25 16.41
C GLY A 314 -16.29 4.72 16.31
N ARG A 315 -16.64 3.93 15.30
CA ARG A 315 -18.00 3.38 15.13
C ARG A 315 -18.29 2.30 16.16
N HIS A 316 -19.42 2.38 16.82
CA HIS A 316 -19.80 1.40 17.83
C HIS A 316 -20.37 0.14 17.17
N PHE A 317 -20.05 -1.02 17.75
CA PHE A 317 -20.64 -2.31 17.38
C PHE A 317 -20.83 -3.20 18.62
N LYS A 318 -21.65 -4.23 18.50
CA LYS A 318 -21.87 -5.21 19.58
C LYS A 318 -20.98 -6.42 19.34
N ILE A 319 -19.97 -6.63 20.20
CA ILE A 319 -19.19 -7.84 20.21
C ILE A 319 -19.97 -8.99 20.85
N TRP A 320 -19.88 -10.18 20.25
CA TRP A 320 -20.57 -11.37 20.74
C TRP A 320 -19.57 -12.28 21.44
N LYS A 321 -19.90 -12.70 22.67
CA LYS A 321 -19.12 -13.66 23.44
C LYS A 321 -20.04 -14.65 24.13
N PHE A 322 -19.55 -15.83 24.48
CA PHE A 322 -20.24 -16.65 25.44
C PHE A 322 -20.15 -16.00 26.83
N ARG A 323 -21.25 -16.09 27.58
CA ARG A 323 -21.31 -15.60 28.94
C ARG A 323 -20.40 -16.45 29.85
N SER A 324 -19.36 -15.85 30.36
CA SER A 324 -18.39 -16.45 31.29
C SER A 324 -18.48 -15.90 32.72
N MET A 325 -19.33 -14.88 32.92
CA MET A 325 -19.53 -14.19 34.19
C MET A 325 -20.99 -14.19 34.60
N ARG A 326 -21.24 -13.91 35.89
CA ARG A 326 -22.58 -13.77 36.46
C ARG A 326 -23.30 -12.57 35.89
N ILE A 327 -24.66 -12.53 35.99
CA ILE A 327 -25.46 -11.46 35.36
C ILE A 327 -25.14 -10.09 35.96
N ASN A 328 -24.85 -10.02 37.28
CA ASN A 328 -24.51 -8.80 38.01
C ASN A 328 -23.02 -8.43 37.98
N ALA A 329 -22.26 -8.98 37.04
CA ALA A 329 -20.82 -8.79 36.96
C ALA A 329 -20.38 -7.33 36.75
N ASP A 330 -21.19 -6.50 36.07
CA ASP A 330 -20.90 -5.08 35.84
C ASP A 330 -21.10 -4.23 37.12
N GLU A 331 -22.04 -4.59 37.96
CA GLU A 331 -22.24 -3.95 39.28
C GLU A 331 -21.08 -4.29 40.21
N MET A 332 -20.71 -5.56 40.27
CA MET A 332 -19.55 -6.04 41.05
C MET A 332 -18.22 -5.45 40.58
N LYS A 333 -18.11 -5.08 39.30
CA LYS A 333 -16.88 -4.45 38.76
C LYS A 333 -16.58 -3.12 39.46
N LYS A 334 -17.61 -2.32 39.77
CA LYS A 334 -17.43 -1.03 40.43
C LYS A 334 -16.81 -1.18 41.81
N GLU A 335 -17.22 -2.20 42.54
CA GLU A 335 -16.70 -2.50 43.88
C GLU A 335 -15.28 -3.08 43.87
N LEU A 336 -14.90 -3.72 42.75
CA LEU A 336 -13.60 -4.37 42.59
C LEU A 336 -12.54 -3.47 41.90
N LEU A 337 -12.87 -2.23 41.55
CA LEU A 337 -11.94 -1.32 40.85
C LEU A 337 -10.65 -1.03 41.61
N GLU A 338 -10.71 -1.03 42.95
CA GLU A 338 -9.54 -0.85 43.83
C GLU A 338 -8.53 -2.02 43.78
N GLN A 339 -8.98 -3.18 43.33
CA GLN A 339 -8.17 -4.40 43.21
C GLN A 339 -7.61 -4.63 41.81
N ASN A 340 -7.62 -3.59 40.95
CA ASN A 340 -7.11 -3.69 39.60
C ASN A 340 -5.57 -3.84 39.57
N GLU A 341 -5.08 -4.89 38.91
CA GLU A 341 -3.64 -5.16 38.76
C GLU A 341 -2.93 -4.23 37.74
N VAL A 342 -3.69 -3.51 36.89
CA VAL A 342 -3.17 -2.58 35.90
C VAL A 342 -3.17 -1.17 36.46
N LYS A 343 -1.97 -0.61 36.71
CA LYS A 343 -1.78 0.68 37.38
C LYS A 343 -2.36 1.87 36.63
N ASP A 344 -2.40 1.82 35.29
CA ASP A 344 -2.83 2.96 34.45
C ASP A 344 -4.36 3.08 34.29
N GLY A 345 -5.14 2.17 34.90
CA GLY A 345 -6.61 2.21 34.87
C GLY A 345 -7.25 2.07 33.47
N MET A 346 -6.45 1.82 32.43
CA MET A 346 -6.92 1.66 31.05
C MET A 346 -7.60 0.32 30.81
N MET A 347 -7.17 -0.73 31.51
CA MET A 347 -7.78 -2.08 31.46
C MET A 347 -8.03 -2.60 32.85
N PHE A 348 -9.13 -3.35 33.06
CA PHE A 348 -9.38 -4.06 34.32
C PHE A 348 -8.85 -5.48 34.21
N LYS A 349 -7.95 -5.86 35.11
CA LYS A 349 -7.38 -7.22 35.22
C LYS A 349 -7.27 -7.64 36.67
N MET A 350 -7.76 -8.85 36.98
CA MET A 350 -7.73 -9.46 38.33
C MET A 350 -7.54 -10.96 38.21
N LYS A 351 -6.58 -11.54 38.93
CA LYS A 351 -6.18 -12.94 38.82
C LYS A 351 -7.27 -13.94 39.23
N ASP A 352 -7.98 -13.69 40.33
CA ASP A 352 -9.09 -14.54 40.82
C ASP A 352 -10.39 -13.73 40.86
N ASP A 353 -10.95 -13.45 39.69
CA ASP A 353 -12.16 -12.64 39.55
C ASP A 353 -13.41 -13.40 40.02
N PRO A 354 -14.06 -13.01 41.15
CA PRO A 354 -15.21 -13.70 41.72
C PRO A 354 -16.47 -13.66 40.83
N ARG A 355 -16.48 -12.85 39.83
CA ARG A 355 -17.59 -12.70 38.85
C ARG A 355 -17.64 -13.89 37.89
N ILE A 356 -16.57 -14.68 37.74
CA ILE A 356 -16.46 -15.75 36.77
C ILE A 356 -17.20 -16.99 37.26
N THR A 357 -18.05 -17.60 36.41
CA THR A 357 -18.77 -18.85 36.74
C THR A 357 -17.86 -20.06 36.60
N ARG A 358 -18.32 -21.27 37.08
CA ARG A 358 -17.54 -22.51 36.98
C ARG A 358 -17.25 -22.88 35.52
N VAL A 359 -18.29 -22.86 34.66
CA VAL A 359 -18.13 -23.09 33.23
C VAL A 359 -17.31 -21.95 32.63
N GLY A 360 -17.51 -20.72 33.10
CA GLY A 360 -16.78 -19.52 32.68
C GLY A 360 -15.27 -19.65 32.80
N LYS A 361 -14.77 -20.26 33.89
CA LYS A 361 -13.33 -20.54 34.06
C LYS A 361 -12.76 -21.43 32.93
N ILE A 362 -13.49 -22.47 32.56
CA ILE A 362 -13.07 -23.43 31.54
C ILE A 362 -13.09 -22.76 30.15
N ILE A 363 -14.18 -22.09 29.78
CA ILE A 363 -14.32 -21.50 28.44
C ILE A 363 -13.36 -20.32 28.22
N ARG A 364 -13.00 -19.58 29.28
CA ARG A 364 -12.00 -18.51 29.20
C ARG A 364 -10.59 -19.07 29.06
N LYS A 365 -10.26 -20.12 29.84
CA LYS A 365 -8.97 -20.79 29.74
C LYS A 365 -8.69 -21.35 28.35
N LEU A 366 -9.72 -21.84 27.67
CA LEU A 366 -9.65 -22.39 26.32
C LEU A 366 -10.00 -21.36 25.22
N SER A 367 -10.23 -20.11 25.58
CA SER A 367 -10.68 -19.03 24.65
C SER A 367 -11.96 -19.38 23.86
N ILE A 368 -12.74 -20.35 24.34
CA ILE A 368 -14.03 -20.77 23.74
C ILE A 368 -15.07 -19.64 23.84
N ASP A 369 -14.97 -18.80 24.87
CA ASP A 369 -15.85 -17.65 25.04
C ASP A 369 -15.80 -16.66 23.88
N GLU A 370 -14.76 -16.66 23.08
CA GLU A 370 -14.56 -15.76 21.94
C GLU A 370 -15.09 -16.33 20.60
N LEU A 371 -15.45 -17.63 20.52
CA LEU A 371 -15.92 -18.25 19.28
C LEU A 371 -17.12 -17.52 18.62
N PRO A 372 -18.11 -16.96 19.37
CA PRO A 372 -19.20 -16.21 18.76
C PRO A 372 -18.75 -14.95 17.99
N GLN A 373 -17.52 -14.46 18.18
CA GLN A 373 -16.97 -13.36 17.42
C GLN A 373 -16.80 -13.68 15.93
N PHE A 374 -16.75 -14.95 15.53
CA PHE A 374 -16.77 -15.33 14.10
C PHE A 374 -18.01 -14.80 13.37
N PHE A 375 -19.15 -14.67 14.04
CA PHE A 375 -20.32 -14.00 13.48
C PHE A 375 -20.12 -12.49 13.33
N ASN A 376 -19.33 -11.84 14.20
CA ASN A 376 -18.94 -10.45 14.02
C ASN A 376 -18.00 -10.26 12.81
N VAL A 377 -17.10 -11.20 12.56
CA VAL A 377 -16.25 -11.18 11.37
C VAL A 377 -17.08 -11.39 10.11
N LEU A 378 -17.96 -12.38 10.12
CA LEU A 378 -18.85 -12.66 8.99
C LEU A 378 -19.77 -11.48 8.64
N SER A 379 -20.32 -10.79 9.67
CA SER A 379 -21.14 -9.57 9.48
C SER A 379 -20.32 -8.35 9.02
N GLY A 380 -18.98 -8.38 9.17
CA GLY A 380 -18.07 -7.31 8.76
C GLY A 380 -17.81 -6.24 9.80
N SER A 381 -18.32 -6.39 11.03
CA SER A 381 -18.01 -5.49 12.15
C SER A 381 -16.60 -5.72 12.73
N MET A 382 -16.05 -6.92 12.52
CA MET A 382 -14.69 -7.32 12.89
C MET A 382 -13.95 -7.97 11.71
N SER A 383 -12.67 -8.23 11.88
CA SER A 383 -11.80 -9.05 11.04
C SER A 383 -11.21 -10.19 11.87
N PHE A 384 -10.63 -11.20 11.25
CA PHE A 384 -9.84 -12.20 12.00
C PHE A 384 -8.66 -11.56 12.69
N VAL A 385 -7.87 -10.80 11.91
CA VAL A 385 -6.67 -10.13 12.39
C VAL A 385 -6.87 -8.62 12.35
N GLY A 386 -6.63 -7.97 13.46
CA GLY A 386 -6.79 -6.53 13.63
C GLY A 386 -6.37 -6.09 15.04
N THR A 387 -6.66 -4.85 15.39
CA THR A 387 -6.42 -4.34 16.75
C THR A 387 -7.51 -4.86 17.71
N ARG A 388 -7.19 -5.00 19.00
CA ARG A 388 -8.20 -5.40 19.98
C ARG A 388 -9.32 -4.34 20.07
N PRO A 389 -10.61 -4.73 20.03
CA PRO A 389 -11.72 -3.78 20.16
C PRO A 389 -11.76 -3.19 21.58
N PRO A 390 -11.50 -1.87 21.75
CA PRO A 390 -11.54 -1.23 23.04
C PRO A 390 -12.97 -1.01 23.55
N THR A 391 -13.11 -0.79 24.85
CA THR A 391 -14.37 -0.31 25.45
C THR A 391 -14.58 1.20 25.18
N LEU A 392 -15.77 1.70 25.42
CA LEU A 392 -16.05 3.13 25.35
C LEU A 392 -15.19 3.91 26.34
N ASP A 393 -15.15 3.47 27.60
CA ASP A 393 -14.37 4.09 28.69
C ASP A 393 -12.85 4.11 28.39
N GLU A 394 -12.35 3.08 27.67
CA GLU A 394 -10.94 3.06 27.22
C GLU A 394 -10.68 4.17 26.19
N VAL A 395 -11.56 4.31 25.19
CA VAL A 395 -11.39 5.28 24.10
C VAL A 395 -11.57 6.72 24.56
N GLU A 396 -12.41 6.98 25.53
CA GLU A 396 -12.58 8.32 26.14
C GLU A 396 -11.27 8.84 26.75
N LYS A 397 -10.40 7.94 27.20
CA LYS A 397 -9.10 8.28 27.78
C LYS A 397 -7.94 8.35 26.75
N TYR A 398 -8.20 8.05 25.47
CA TYR A 398 -7.14 8.01 24.46
C TYR A 398 -6.58 9.39 24.16
N GLN A 399 -5.25 9.46 24.13
CA GLN A 399 -4.52 10.60 23.56
C GLN A 399 -4.60 10.56 22.02
N THR A 400 -4.27 11.68 21.37
CA THR A 400 -4.43 11.86 19.92
C THR A 400 -3.72 10.79 19.10
N ASP A 401 -2.54 10.35 19.48
CA ASP A 401 -1.76 9.34 18.76
C ASP A 401 -2.24 7.92 19.00
N GLN A 402 -2.91 7.66 20.11
CA GLN A 402 -3.51 6.37 20.44
C GLN A 402 -4.79 6.09 19.61
N TRP A 403 -5.45 7.14 19.08
CA TRP A 403 -6.59 7.03 18.18
C TRP A 403 -6.30 6.25 16.90
N ARG A 404 -5.03 6.18 16.50
CA ARG A 404 -4.62 5.42 15.32
C ARG A 404 -4.92 3.92 15.45
N ARG A 405 -4.98 3.36 16.67
CA ARG A 405 -5.37 1.97 16.91
C ARG A 405 -6.73 1.61 16.35
N ILE A 406 -7.68 2.54 16.38
CA ILE A 406 -9.05 2.31 15.90
C ILE A 406 -9.26 2.73 14.45
N SER A 407 -8.20 3.03 13.68
CA SER A 407 -8.32 3.39 12.26
C SER A 407 -8.66 2.21 11.35
N ILE A 408 -8.50 0.97 11.83
CA ILE A 408 -8.84 -0.26 11.10
C ILE A 408 -9.93 -1.05 11.81
N LYS A 409 -10.47 -2.09 11.13
CA LYS A 409 -11.41 -3.01 11.77
C LYS A 409 -10.73 -3.76 12.92
N PRO A 410 -11.39 -3.88 14.09
CA PRO A 410 -10.87 -4.68 15.18
C PRO A 410 -10.82 -6.15 14.80
N GLY A 411 -9.85 -6.88 15.39
CA GLY A 411 -9.63 -8.30 15.16
C GLY A 411 -10.03 -9.18 16.33
N ILE A 412 -10.25 -10.47 16.04
CA ILE A 412 -10.32 -11.51 17.06
C ILE A 412 -8.91 -11.70 17.65
N THR A 413 -7.90 -11.67 16.77
CA THR A 413 -6.49 -11.68 17.14
C THR A 413 -5.76 -10.49 16.53
N GLY A 414 -4.55 -10.20 17.00
CA GLY A 414 -3.73 -9.10 16.52
C GLY A 414 -2.30 -9.20 17.00
N MET A 415 -1.45 -8.29 16.52
CA MET A 415 -0.02 -8.34 16.79
C MET A 415 0.29 -8.28 18.28
N TRP A 416 -0.34 -7.39 19.02
CA TRP A 416 -0.22 -7.32 20.47
C TRP A 416 -0.65 -8.63 21.17
N GLN A 417 -1.77 -9.22 20.72
CA GLN A 417 -2.34 -10.41 21.37
C GLN A 417 -1.45 -11.65 21.24
N VAL A 418 -0.60 -11.73 20.21
CA VAL A 418 0.34 -12.86 19.99
C VAL A 418 1.78 -12.55 20.39
N SER A 419 2.06 -11.34 20.90
CA SER A 419 3.41 -10.89 21.26
C SER A 419 3.64 -10.81 22.77
N GLY A 420 2.87 -11.57 23.57
CA GLY A 420 3.02 -11.59 25.03
C GLY A 420 1.87 -10.91 25.78
N ARG A 421 0.65 -11.16 25.33
CA ARG A 421 -0.66 -10.67 25.80
C ARG A 421 -0.73 -10.30 27.29
N SER A 422 -0.23 -11.18 28.16
CA SER A 422 -0.33 -11.04 29.61
C SER A 422 0.87 -10.33 30.23
N ASN A 423 2.00 -10.28 29.54
CA ASN A 423 3.25 -9.75 30.05
C ASN A 423 3.43 -8.27 29.75
N ILE A 424 2.67 -7.73 28.75
CA ILE A 424 2.71 -6.31 28.40
C ILE A 424 1.76 -5.55 29.31
N LYS A 425 2.33 -4.82 30.27
CA LYS A 425 1.62 -4.01 31.26
C LYS A 425 1.51 -2.53 30.84
N ASP A 426 2.36 -2.10 29.93
CA ASP A 426 2.42 -0.74 29.42
C ASP A 426 1.45 -0.59 28.23
N PHE A 427 0.53 0.36 28.34
CA PHE A 427 -0.45 0.62 27.28
C PHE A 427 0.19 1.24 26.03
N ASP A 428 1.23 2.03 26.16
CA ASP A 428 1.92 2.62 25.01
C ASP A 428 2.62 1.54 24.18
N GLU A 429 3.10 0.47 24.78
CA GLU A 429 3.64 -0.69 24.06
C GLU A 429 2.54 -1.45 23.30
N VAL A 430 1.34 -1.56 23.87
CA VAL A 430 0.16 -2.12 23.18
C VAL A 430 -0.17 -1.27 21.94
N VAL A 431 -0.18 0.06 22.10
CA VAL A 431 -0.41 1.01 21.01
C VAL A 431 0.66 0.89 19.93
N ARG A 432 1.92 0.77 20.32
CA ARG A 432 3.05 0.62 19.40
C ARG A 432 2.90 -0.62 18.52
N LEU A 433 2.58 -1.77 19.12
CA LEU A 433 2.39 -3.03 18.39
C LEU A 433 1.19 -2.97 17.45
N ASP A 434 0.08 -2.38 17.89
CA ASP A 434 -1.10 -2.23 17.05
C ASP A 434 -0.85 -1.27 15.87
N VAL A 435 -0.11 -0.18 16.09
CA VAL A 435 0.30 0.75 15.03
C VAL A 435 1.32 0.12 14.08
N GLU A 436 2.25 -0.69 14.60
CA GLU A 436 3.20 -1.45 13.79
C GLU A 436 2.48 -2.42 12.83
N TYR A 437 1.43 -3.10 13.31
CA TYR A 437 0.58 -3.92 12.46
C TYR A 437 -0.09 -3.09 11.35
N ILE A 438 -0.65 -1.93 11.68
CA ILE A 438 -1.32 -1.04 10.73
C ILE A 438 -0.34 -0.55 9.65
N ASP A 439 0.90 -0.20 10.05
CA ASP A 439 1.92 0.35 9.17
C ASP A 439 2.55 -0.67 8.23
N ASN A 440 2.64 -1.92 8.66
CA ASN A 440 3.30 -2.99 7.92
C ASN A 440 2.31 -4.03 7.40
N TRP A 441 1.02 -3.72 7.43
CA TRP A 441 -0.01 -4.66 7.03
C TRP A 441 0.23 -5.22 5.62
N ASN A 442 0.07 -6.51 5.48
CA ASN A 442 -0.07 -7.27 4.25
C ASN A 442 -0.78 -8.59 4.57
N LEU A 443 -1.36 -9.25 3.56
CA LEU A 443 -2.11 -10.50 3.78
C LEU A 443 -1.25 -11.62 4.37
N TRP A 444 0.04 -11.67 4.05
CA TRP A 444 0.98 -12.64 4.62
C TRP A 444 1.19 -12.43 6.12
N LEU A 445 1.20 -11.18 6.58
CA LEU A 445 1.27 -10.85 7.99
C LEU A 445 0.03 -11.39 8.74
N ASP A 446 -1.16 -11.24 8.15
CA ASP A 446 -2.39 -11.80 8.72
C ASP A 446 -2.29 -13.33 8.87
N ILE A 447 -1.86 -14.02 7.83
CA ILE A 447 -1.65 -15.48 7.86
C ILE A 447 -0.65 -15.86 8.96
N LYS A 448 0.48 -15.16 9.06
CA LYS A 448 1.50 -15.40 10.09
C LYS A 448 0.95 -15.21 11.51
N LEU A 449 0.14 -14.15 11.71
CA LEU A 449 -0.46 -13.88 13.03
C LEU A 449 -1.52 -14.92 13.39
N LEU A 450 -2.28 -15.44 12.42
CA LEU A 450 -3.22 -16.54 12.65
C LEU A 450 -2.50 -17.82 13.10
N PHE A 451 -1.41 -18.21 12.43
CA PHE A 451 -0.62 -19.37 12.86
C PHE A 451 -0.03 -19.18 14.25
N LYS A 452 0.47 -17.98 14.57
CA LYS A 452 0.94 -17.67 15.93
C LYS A 452 -0.19 -17.76 16.96
N THR A 453 -1.40 -17.30 16.62
CA THR A 453 -2.56 -17.35 17.51
C THR A 453 -2.90 -18.81 17.87
N VAL A 454 -2.91 -19.68 16.85
CA VAL A 454 -3.14 -21.12 17.06
C VAL A 454 -2.08 -21.69 18.02
N GLY A 455 -0.80 -21.35 17.83
CA GLY A 455 0.28 -21.74 18.72
C GLY A 455 0.04 -21.27 20.17
N VAL A 456 -0.27 -19.99 20.38
CA VAL A 456 -0.51 -19.42 21.71
C VAL A 456 -1.72 -20.07 22.41
N VAL A 457 -2.80 -20.34 21.67
CA VAL A 457 -4.00 -21.00 22.22
C VAL A 457 -3.71 -22.45 22.63
N PHE A 458 -2.95 -23.21 21.82
CA PHE A 458 -2.61 -24.61 22.14
C PHE A 458 -1.51 -24.77 23.19
N LEU A 459 -0.53 -23.89 23.22
CA LEU A 459 0.57 -23.95 24.18
C LEU A 459 0.22 -23.40 25.56
N HIS A 460 -0.96 -22.83 25.74
CA HIS A 460 -1.47 -22.27 27.03
C HIS A 460 -0.52 -21.23 27.65
N GLU A 461 0.36 -20.61 26.88
CA GLU A 461 1.42 -19.74 27.41
C GLU A 461 0.91 -18.47 28.10
N ASP A 462 -0.39 -18.09 27.94
CA ASP A 462 -0.91 -16.82 28.46
C ASP A 462 -2.40 -16.80 28.83
N SER A 463 -3.00 -17.91 29.25
CA SER A 463 -4.40 -17.91 29.70
C SER A 463 -4.51 -17.67 31.22
N TYR A 464 -5.10 -16.55 31.59
CA TYR A 464 -5.63 -16.28 32.93
C TYR A 464 -7.14 -16.43 32.95
#